data_bee58101c88ecb7b1773b439b053b7f1
#
_entry.id   bee58101c88ecb7b1773b439b053b7f1
#
_cell.length_a   1.000
_cell.length_b   1.000
_cell.length_c   1.000
_cell.angle_alpha   90.00
_cell.angle_beta   90.00
_cell.angle_gamma   90.00
#
_symmetry.space_group_name_H-M   'P 1'
#
loop_
_entity.id
_entity.type
_entity.pdbx_description
1 polymer ?
#
loop_
_entity_poly.entity_id
_entity_poly.type
_entity_poly.pdbx_seq_one_letter_code
_entity_poly.pdbx_strand_id
1 'polypeptide(L)'
;MKKMGLCLALFALLLSLSGCAGVESALHEVGEKIQSNRVETPQNNGGDIDWSFVPVVREKAVSLFTEAFPEAKVRETGVACKNTKADRVIVTISYELNGKNGDYGFDYEKDENGEYVLKRYGGGVSSDDL
;
A
#
# COMPACT_ATOMS: atom_id res chain seq x y z
N MET A 1 -16.03 -36.87 30.57
CA MET A 1 -14.72 -36.40 30.07
C MET A 1 -14.66 -36.28 28.55
N LYS A 2 -15.36 -37.10 27.78
CA LYS A 2 -15.38 -36.95 26.29
C LYS A 2 -16.11 -35.71 25.77
N LYS A 3 -16.99 -35.09 26.56
CA LYS A 3 -17.75 -33.89 26.13
C LYS A 3 -16.98 -32.57 26.25
N MET A 4 -15.92 -32.52 27.05
CA MET A 4 -15.11 -31.28 27.16
C MET A 4 -14.13 -31.08 26.00
N GLY A 5 -13.68 -32.16 25.37
CA GLY A 5 -12.77 -32.06 24.22
C GLY A 5 -13.44 -31.52 22.95
N LEU A 6 -14.72 -31.83 22.80
CA LEU A 6 -15.48 -31.37 21.62
C LEU A 6 -15.81 -29.88 21.67
N CYS A 7 -16.09 -29.34 22.86
CA CYS A 7 -16.34 -27.91 23.03
C CYS A 7 -15.08 -27.06 22.81
N LEU A 8 -13.91 -27.56 23.24
CA LEU A 8 -12.64 -26.87 23.01
C LEU A 8 -12.24 -26.83 21.54
N ALA A 9 -12.47 -27.91 20.80
CA ALA A 9 -12.21 -27.95 19.36
C ALA A 9 -13.15 -27.05 18.57
N LEU A 10 -14.42 -26.97 18.95
CA LEU A 10 -15.39 -26.05 18.34
C LEU A 10 -15.06 -24.59 18.63
N PHE A 11 -14.58 -24.29 19.82
CA PHE A 11 -14.21 -22.94 20.21
C PHE A 11 -12.95 -22.45 19.47
N ALA A 12 -11.96 -23.32 19.27
CA ALA A 12 -10.78 -23.03 18.47
C ALA A 12 -11.10 -22.81 17.00
N LEU A 13 -12.06 -23.56 16.46
CA LEU A 13 -12.51 -23.41 15.08
C LEU A 13 -13.24 -22.08 14.85
N LEU A 14 -14.05 -21.65 15.80
CA LEU A 14 -14.76 -20.36 15.74
C LEU A 14 -13.82 -19.17 15.84
N LEU A 15 -12.77 -19.26 16.64
CA LEU A 15 -11.75 -18.22 16.76
C LEU A 15 -10.90 -18.09 15.50
N SER A 16 -10.59 -19.19 14.82
CA SER A 16 -9.84 -19.14 13.57
C SER A 16 -10.64 -18.54 12.42
N LEU A 17 -11.94 -18.79 12.33
CA LEU A 17 -12.83 -18.20 11.32
C LEU A 17 -13.06 -16.71 11.56
N SER A 18 -13.21 -16.26 12.78
CA SER A 18 -13.37 -14.83 13.09
C SER A 18 -12.08 -14.03 12.87
N GLY A 19 -10.91 -14.64 13.04
CA GLY A 19 -9.62 -14.02 12.74
C GLY A 19 -9.41 -13.74 11.26
N CYS A 20 -9.77 -14.66 10.38
CA CYS A 20 -9.67 -14.47 8.92
C CYS A 20 -10.61 -13.38 8.40
N ALA A 21 -11.85 -13.34 8.87
CA ALA A 21 -12.82 -12.32 8.48
C ALA A 21 -12.40 -10.90 8.91
N GLY A 22 -11.77 -10.76 10.08
CA GLY A 22 -11.27 -9.49 10.58
C GLY A 22 -10.10 -8.92 9.78
N VAL A 23 -9.24 -9.76 9.25
CA VAL A 23 -8.09 -9.36 8.42
C VAL A 23 -8.55 -8.89 7.04
N GLU A 24 -9.47 -9.60 6.41
CA GLU A 24 -10.04 -9.18 5.12
C GLU A 24 -10.79 -7.85 5.21
N SER A 25 -11.59 -7.64 6.25
CA SER A 25 -12.27 -6.37 6.51
C SER A 25 -11.29 -5.21 6.70
N ALA A 26 -10.21 -5.39 7.44
CA ALA A 26 -9.22 -4.35 7.67
C ALA A 26 -8.48 -3.96 6.40
N LEU A 27 -8.11 -4.92 5.55
CA LEU A 27 -7.49 -4.68 4.26
C LEU A 27 -8.42 -3.95 3.29
N HIS A 28 -9.70 -4.27 3.31
CA HIS A 28 -10.70 -3.63 2.47
C HIS A 28 -10.97 -2.18 2.91
N GLU A 29 -11.08 -1.92 4.20
CA GLU A 29 -11.22 -0.56 4.73
C GLU A 29 -10.01 0.32 4.43
N VAL A 30 -8.80 -0.21 4.53
CA VAL A 30 -7.58 0.51 4.18
C VAL A 30 -7.56 0.82 2.68
N GLY A 31 -7.98 -0.10 1.83
CA GLY A 31 -8.11 0.11 0.39
C GLY A 31 -9.11 1.22 0.04
N GLU A 32 -10.29 1.23 0.66
CA GLU A 32 -11.31 2.26 0.46
C GLU A 32 -10.88 3.63 0.96
N LYS A 33 -10.26 3.71 2.13
CA LYS A 33 -9.74 4.97 2.68
C LYS A 33 -8.64 5.58 1.82
N ILE A 34 -7.78 4.76 1.23
CA ILE A 34 -6.74 5.21 0.33
C ILE A 34 -7.32 5.73 -0.98
N GLN A 35 -8.41 5.14 -1.48
CA GLN A 35 -9.09 5.62 -2.67
C GLN A 35 -9.83 6.95 -2.46
N SER A 36 -10.30 7.21 -1.25
CA SER A 36 -10.96 8.47 -0.90
C SER A 36 -9.99 9.59 -0.57
N ASN A 37 -8.75 9.29 -0.19
CA ASN A 37 -7.72 10.26 0.04
C ASN A 37 -7.18 10.77 -1.30
N ARG A 38 -7.29 12.07 -1.47
CA ARG A 38 -6.86 12.80 -2.66
C ARG A 38 -5.42 12.43 -3.02
N VAL A 39 -5.23 11.89 -4.21
CA VAL A 39 -3.90 11.79 -4.82
C VAL A 39 -3.39 13.21 -4.98
N GLU A 40 -2.33 13.58 -4.27
CA GLU A 40 -1.65 14.82 -4.58
C GLU A 40 -1.21 14.75 -6.03
N THR A 41 -1.70 15.70 -6.81
CA THR A 41 -1.32 15.80 -8.21
C THR A 41 0.18 16.05 -8.25
N PRO A 42 0.99 15.16 -8.81
CA PRO A 42 2.43 15.41 -8.90
C PRO A 42 2.64 16.72 -9.63
N GLN A 43 3.59 17.48 -9.15
CA GLN A 43 4.03 18.69 -9.82
C GLN A 43 4.71 18.29 -11.12
N ASN A 44 3.94 18.18 -12.17
CA ASN A 44 4.50 17.97 -13.47
C ASN A 44 4.29 19.22 -14.34
N ASN A 45 5.38 19.83 -14.71
CA ASN A 45 5.43 21.08 -15.45
C ASN A 45 5.25 20.86 -16.95
N GLY A 46 4.09 20.39 -17.38
CA GLY A 46 3.71 20.47 -18.78
C GLY A 46 3.62 19.12 -19.49
N GLY A 47 2.42 18.78 -19.86
CA GLY A 47 2.03 17.65 -20.69
C GLY A 47 0.89 16.87 -20.07
N ASP A 48 0.03 16.36 -20.91
CA ASP A 48 -1.05 15.47 -20.49
C ASP A 48 -0.46 14.11 -20.14
N ILE A 49 -0.45 13.79 -18.83
CA ILE A 49 -0.05 12.49 -18.33
C ILE A 49 -1.28 11.61 -18.28
N ASP A 50 -1.17 10.41 -18.81
CA ASP A 50 -2.15 9.36 -18.58
C ASP A 50 -1.94 8.77 -17.20
N TRP A 51 -2.78 9.16 -16.25
CA TRP A 51 -2.73 8.72 -14.86
C TRP A 51 -3.33 7.34 -14.59
N SER A 52 -3.69 6.59 -15.62
CA SER A 52 -4.29 5.25 -15.49
C SER A 52 -3.39 4.24 -14.77
N PHE A 53 -2.08 4.48 -14.73
CA PHE A 53 -1.12 3.64 -14.00
C PHE A 53 -1.18 3.82 -12.48
N VAL A 54 -1.70 4.93 -11.98
CA VAL A 54 -1.67 5.30 -10.55
C VAL A 54 -2.31 4.25 -9.65
N PRO A 55 -3.52 3.75 -9.93
CA PRO A 55 -4.12 2.71 -9.10
C PRO A 55 -3.25 1.45 -9.00
N VAL A 56 -2.62 1.06 -10.10
CA VAL A 56 -1.80 -0.16 -10.18
C VAL A 56 -0.56 -0.05 -9.30
N VAL A 57 0.23 1.02 -9.44
CA VAL A 57 1.46 1.19 -8.64
C VAL A 57 1.14 1.45 -7.17
N ARG A 58 0.06 2.18 -6.89
CA ARG A 58 -0.40 2.44 -5.52
C ARG A 58 -0.77 1.15 -4.81
N GLU A 59 -1.57 0.31 -5.44
CA GLU A 59 -1.99 -0.98 -4.88
C GLU A 59 -0.79 -1.88 -4.60
N LYS A 60 0.14 -1.98 -5.53
CA LYS A 60 1.40 -2.71 -5.35
C LYS A 60 2.20 -2.19 -4.14
N ALA A 61 2.40 -0.89 -4.04
CA ALA A 61 3.16 -0.27 -2.97
C ALA A 61 2.49 -0.44 -1.60
N VAL A 62 1.18 -0.22 -1.52
CA VAL A 62 0.41 -0.39 -0.28
C VAL A 62 0.41 -1.83 0.19
N SER A 63 0.26 -2.78 -0.72
CA SER A 63 0.33 -4.22 -0.38
C SER A 63 1.69 -4.59 0.21
N LEU A 64 2.78 -4.20 -0.44
CA LEU A 64 4.14 -4.45 0.05
C LEU A 64 4.38 -3.78 1.41
N PHE A 65 3.94 -2.55 1.57
CA PHE A 65 4.07 -1.81 2.83
C PHE A 65 3.30 -2.47 3.97
N THR A 66 2.05 -2.86 3.72
CA THR A 66 1.18 -3.51 4.71
C THR A 66 1.70 -4.88 5.12
N GLU A 67 2.28 -5.64 4.20
CA GLU A 67 2.95 -6.91 4.52
C GLU A 67 4.17 -6.72 5.40
N ALA A 68 4.98 -5.70 5.12
CA ALA A 68 6.18 -5.40 5.88
C ALA A 68 5.87 -4.79 7.26
N PHE A 69 4.85 -3.96 7.33
CA PHE A 69 4.46 -3.21 8.54
C PHE A 69 2.98 -3.36 8.85
N PRO A 70 2.53 -4.54 9.28
CA PRO A 70 1.09 -4.81 9.49
C PRO A 70 0.45 -3.96 10.60
N GLU A 71 1.25 -3.42 11.51
CA GLU A 71 0.78 -2.56 12.61
C GLU A 71 0.75 -1.07 12.24
N ALA A 72 1.35 -0.70 11.11
CA ALA A 72 1.35 0.70 10.66
C ALA A 72 -0.02 1.11 10.13
N LYS A 73 -0.40 2.33 10.43
CA LYS A 73 -1.60 2.96 9.87
C LYS A 73 -1.21 3.85 8.70
N VAL A 74 -1.64 3.49 7.51
CA VAL A 74 -1.47 4.32 6.33
C VAL A 74 -2.37 5.54 6.44
N ARG A 75 -1.80 6.73 6.35
CA ARG A 75 -2.52 8.00 6.42
C ARG A 75 -2.78 8.59 5.06
N GLU A 76 -1.76 8.58 4.22
CA GLU A 76 -1.81 9.21 2.90
C GLU A 76 -0.88 8.48 1.94
N THR A 77 -1.23 8.51 0.66
CA THR A 77 -0.39 8.00 -0.42
C THR A 77 -0.24 9.07 -1.50
N GLY A 78 1.00 9.38 -1.86
CA GLY A 78 1.34 10.25 -2.97
C GLY A 78 1.95 9.46 -4.12
N VAL A 79 1.73 9.90 -5.35
CA VAL A 79 2.35 9.33 -6.54
C VAL A 79 2.97 10.44 -7.36
N ALA A 80 4.26 10.34 -7.66
CA ALA A 80 4.99 11.27 -8.50
C ALA A 80 5.65 10.53 -9.67
N CYS A 81 5.78 11.18 -10.80
CA CYS A 81 6.47 10.60 -11.96
C CYS A 81 7.48 11.59 -12.56
N LYS A 82 8.52 11.04 -13.19
CA LYS A 82 9.63 11.82 -13.72
C LYS A 82 9.26 12.63 -14.97
N ASN A 83 8.43 12.07 -15.82
CA ASN A 83 8.09 12.65 -17.12
C ASN A 83 6.67 12.28 -17.54
N THR A 84 6.23 12.83 -18.68
CA THR A 84 4.89 12.57 -19.24
C THR A 84 4.65 11.11 -19.61
N LYS A 85 5.71 10.34 -19.85
CA LYS A 85 5.62 8.91 -20.15
C LYS A 85 5.53 8.04 -18.89
N ALA A 86 5.75 8.64 -17.72
CA ALA A 86 5.77 7.95 -16.43
C ALA A 86 6.71 6.72 -16.42
N ASP A 87 7.89 6.87 -17.02
CA ASP A 87 8.88 5.78 -17.11
C ASP A 87 9.46 5.43 -15.73
N ARG A 88 9.49 6.40 -14.83
CA ARG A 88 9.87 6.23 -13.43
C ARG A 88 8.83 6.89 -12.53
N VAL A 89 8.37 6.15 -11.55
CA VAL A 89 7.30 6.56 -10.64
C VAL A 89 7.71 6.28 -9.20
N ILE A 90 7.49 7.23 -8.32
CA ILE A 90 7.65 7.02 -6.88
C ILE A 90 6.30 7.11 -6.20
N VAL A 91 5.98 6.07 -5.41
CA VAL A 91 4.83 6.06 -4.50
C VAL A 91 5.35 6.33 -3.10
N THR A 92 4.86 7.38 -2.46
CA THR A 92 5.17 7.71 -1.08
C THR A 92 3.98 7.37 -0.19
N ILE A 93 4.24 6.64 0.89
CA ILE A 93 3.24 6.27 1.89
C ILE A 93 3.58 7.01 3.18
N SER A 94 2.69 7.89 3.61
CA SER A 94 2.74 8.51 4.93
C SER A 94 1.99 7.65 5.92
N TYR A 95 2.61 7.31 7.02
CA TYR A 95 2.07 6.35 7.99
C TYR A 95 2.31 6.78 9.44
N GLU A 96 1.58 6.14 10.33
CA GLU A 96 1.78 6.20 11.77
C GLU A 96 2.06 4.79 12.30
N LEU A 97 3.13 4.65 13.07
CA LEU A 97 3.50 3.42 13.75
C LEU A 97 3.94 3.73 15.18
N ASN A 98 3.30 3.10 16.16
CA ASN A 98 3.59 3.32 17.58
C ASN A 98 3.53 4.81 18.01
N GLY A 99 2.56 5.55 17.46
CA GLY A 99 2.39 6.99 17.75
C GLY A 99 3.39 7.91 17.04
N LYS A 100 4.25 7.36 16.18
CA LYS A 100 5.21 8.15 15.40
C LYS A 100 4.81 8.16 13.93
N ASN A 101 4.90 9.31 13.31
CA ASN A 101 4.67 9.50 11.88
C ASN A 101 5.96 9.25 11.10
N GLY A 102 5.83 8.69 9.91
CA GLY A 102 6.93 8.48 8.99
C GLY A 102 6.46 8.43 7.55
N ASP A 103 7.41 8.48 6.64
CA ASP A 103 7.19 8.34 5.21
C ASP A 103 8.03 7.18 4.67
N TYR A 104 7.47 6.47 3.70
CA TYR A 104 8.11 5.33 3.07
C TYR A 104 7.86 5.35 1.58
N GLY A 105 8.91 5.30 0.79
CA GLY A 105 8.84 5.41 -0.65
C GLY A 105 9.10 4.10 -1.37
N PHE A 106 8.45 3.93 -2.53
CA PHE A 106 8.64 2.84 -3.47
C PHE A 106 8.95 3.41 -4.85
N ASP A 107 10.11 3.12 -5.37
CA ASP A 107 10.59 3.62 -6.67
C ASP A 107 10.43 2.52 -7.72
N TYR A 108 9.56 2.77 -8.68
CA TYR A 108 9.26 1.87 -9.79
C TYR A 108 9.79 2.42 -11.10
N GLU A 109 10.34 1.54 -11.91
CA GLU A 109 10.68 1.85 -13.30
C GLU A 109 9.89 0.95 -14.25
N LYS A 110 9.47 1.54 -15.37
CA LYS A 110 8.79 0.81 -16.44
C LYS A 110 9.79 -0.02 -17.22
N ASP A 111 9.49 -1.30 -17.40
CA ASP A 111 10.31 -2.21 -18.21
C ASP A 111 9.98 -2.13 -19.70
N GLU A 112 10.62 -2.96 -20.50
CA GLU A 112 10.41 -3.03 -21.95
C GLU A 112 8.99 -3.44 -22.34
N ASN A 113 8.27 -4.14 -21.46
CA ASN A 113 6.88 -4.56 -21.66
C ASN A 113 5.86 -3.52 -21.17
N GLY A 114 6.33 -2.40 -20.62
CA GLY A 114 5.48 -1.36 -20.03
C GLY A 114 5.00 -1.68 -18.62
N GLU A 115 5.59 -2.66 -17.95
CA GLU A 115 5.27 -3.00 -16.56
C GLU A 115 6.17 -2.27 -15.57
N TYR A 116 5.59 -1.90 -14.43
CA TYR A 116 6.34 -1.24 -13.35
C TYR A 116 7.04 -2.25 -12.46
N VAL A 117 8.37 -2.15 -12.43
CA VAL A 117 9.25 -3.00 -11.62
C VAL A 117 9.83 -2.18 -10.47
N LEU A 118 9.73 -2.72 -9.26
CA LEU A 118 10.29 -2.08 -8.07
C LEU A 118 11.82 -2.09 -8.10
N LYS A 119 12.44 -0.91 -8.00
CA LYS A 119 13.90 -0.74 -8.00
C LYS A 119 14.46 -0.42 -6.61
N ARG A 120 13.80 0.44 -5.87
CA ARG A 120 14.20 0.85 -4.52
C ARG A 120 12.98 1.05 -3.64
N TYR A 121 13.17 0.89 -2.36
CA TYR A 121 12.18 1.24 -1.36
C TYR A 121 12.85 1.61 -0.03
N GLY A 122 12.19 2.39 0.78
CA GLY A 122 12.68 2.76 2.11
C GLY A 122 12.21 4.14 2.57
N GLY A 123 12.54 4.47 3.81
CA GLY A 123 12.22 5.78 4.40
C GLY A 123 12.99 6.95 3.80
N GLY A 124 14.04 6.69 3.02
CA GLY A 124 14.81 7.72 2.33
C GLY A 124 14.42 7.92 0.86
N VAL A 125 13.46 7.16 0.35
CA VAL A 125 12.99 7.28 -1.02
C VAL A 125 11.81 8.26 -1.06
N SER A 126 11.94 9.32 -1.85
CA SER A 126 10.92 10.37 -1.98
C SER A 126 10.82 10.88 -3.41
N SER A 127 9.79 11.68 -3.67
CA SER A 127 9.60 12.33 -4.98
C SER A 127 10.77 13.23 -5.40
N ASP A 128 11.58 13.67 -4.44
CA ASP A 128 12.77 14.48 -4.72
C ASP A 128 13.88 13.68 -5.43
N ASP A 129 13.78 12.36 -5.44
CA ASP A 129 14.71 11.47 -6.15
C ASP A 129 14.41 11.37 -7.68
N LEU A 130 13.33 11.95 -8.13
CA LEU A 130 12.95 11.99 -9.55
C LEU A 130 13.65 13.14 -10.25
#